data_7acf180230aa09dbfc1d25bcc0ef20f9
#
_entry.id   7acf180230aa09dbfc1d25bcc0ef20f9
#
_cell.length_a   1.000
_cell.length_b   1.000
_cell.length_c   1.000
_cell.angle_alpha   90.00
_cell.angle_beta   90.00
_cell.angle_gamma   90.00
#
_symmetry.space_group_name_H-M   'P 1'
#
loop_
_entity.id
_entity.type
_entity.pdbx_description
1 polymer ?
#
loop_
_entity_poly.entity_id
_entity_poly.type
_entity_poly.pdbx_seq_one_letter_code
_entity_poly.pdbx_strand_id
1 'polypeptide(L)'
;MVIHTFAFRWKAGVPENQKSRAVAEIRGLQGHIPGLLETLVGVNISPRSQGYELGGVMKFSDRTALDAYGGHPVHQKLLQWLMPLIDPIEVDFEA
;
A
#
# COMPACT_ATOMS: atom_id res chain seq x y z
N MET A 1 11.69 -4.90 -13.81
CA MET A 1 10.52 -4.38 -13.10
C MET A 1 10.48 -4.95 -11.69
N VAL A 2 10.16 -4.13 -10.72
CA VAL A 2 10.02 -4.54 -9.32
C VAL A 2 8.54 -4.57 -8.95
N ILE A 3 8.12 -5.63 -8.29
CA ILE A 3 6.77 -5.81 -7.79
C ILE A 3 6.81 -5.62 -6.27
N HIS A 4 6.09 -4.61 -5.79
CA HIS A 4 5.90 -4.32 -4.38
C HIS A 4 4.50 -4.79 -3.99
N THR A 5 4.41 -5.79 -3.14
CA THR A 5 3.14 -6.30 -2.64
C THR A 5 3.01 -6.00 -1.16
N PHE A 6 1.79 -5.71 -0.72
CA PHE A 6 1.53 -5.44 0.69
C PHE A 6 0.14 -5.92 1.09
N ALA A 7 -0.02 -6.17 2.37
CA ALA A 7 -1.31 -6.44 2.97
C ALA A 7 -1.36 -5.82 4.37
N PHE A 8 -2.54 -5.40 4.80
CA PHE A 8 -2.73 -4.76 6.10
C PHE A 8 -3.75 -5.51 6.94
N ARG A 9 -3.42 -5.68 8.23
CA ARG A 9 -4.40 -5.90 9.29
C ARG A 9 -4.75 -4.55 9.88
N TRP A 10 -6.04 -4.30 10.08
CA TRP A 10 -6.47 -3.12 10.82
C TRP A 10 -6.41 -3.40 12.32
N LYS A 11 -5.91 -2.43 13.08
CA LYS A 11 -6.00 -2.49 14.54
C LYS A 11 -7.45 -2.36 14.98
N ALA A 12 -7.74 -2.81 16.21
CA ALA A 12 -9.09 -2.76 16.74
C ALA A 12 -9.63 -1.32 16.79
N GLY A 13 -10.90 -1.16 16.46
CA GLY A 13 -11.60 0.13 16.55
C GLY A 13 -11.41 1.08 15.39
N VAL A 14 -10.68 0.69 14.34
CA VAL A 14 -10.53 1.54 13.15
C VAL A 14 -11.87 1.62 12.40
N PRO A 15 -12.43 2.83 12.21
CA PRO A 15 -13.73 2.97 11.55
C PRO A 15 -13.66 2.76 10.04
N GLU A 16 -14.79 2.37 9.45
CA GLU A 16 -14.88 2.05 8.02
C GLU A 16 -14.48 3.22 7.11
N ASN A 17 -14.73 4.47 7.51
CA ASN A 17 -14.34 5.63 6.71
C ASN A 17 -12.82 5.77 6.59
N GLN A 18 -12.05 5.35 7.59
CA GLN A 18 -10.60 5.34 7.52
C GLN A 18 -10.09 4.20 6.63
N LYS A 19 -10.76 3.05 6.65
CA LYS A 19 -10.43 1.94 5.76
C LYS A 19 -10.67 2.31 4.29
N SER A 20 -11.78 2.94 3.99
CA SER A 20 -12.09 3.45 2.65
C SER A 20 -11.11 4.54 2.21
N ARG A 21 -10.73 5.42 3.13
CA ARG A 21 -9.74 6.46 2.89
C ARG A 21 -8.39 5.87 2.47
N ALA A 22 -7.97 4.79 3.12
CA ALA A 22 -6.71 4.12 2.79
C ALA A 22 -6.70 3.62 1.34
N VAL A 23 -7.77 2.95 0.92
CA VAL A 23 -7.90 2.47 -0.46
C VAL A 23 -7.82 3.64 -1.45
N ALA A 24 -8.57 4.71 -1.20
CA ALA A 24 -8.61 5.87 -2.09
C ALA A 24 -7.25 6.57 -2.18
N GLU A 25 -6.57 6.79 -1.04
CA GLU A 25 -5.28 7.48 -1.03
C GLU A 25 -4.15 6.63 -1.62
N ILE A 26 -4.16 5.32 -1.43
CA ILE A 26 -3.18 4.44 -2.08
C ILE A 26 -3.39 4.44 -3.60
N ARG A 27 -4.62 4.34 -4.07
CA ARG A 27 -4.93 4.48 -5.50
C ARG A 27 -4.47 5.82 -6.05
N GLY A 28 -4.62 6.88 -5.27
CA GLY A 28 -4.24 8.24 -5.62
C GLY A 28 -2.73 8.47 -5.72
N LEU A 29 -1.89 7.53 -5.29
CA LEU A 29 -0.44 7.63 -5.47
C LEU A 29 -0.04 7.52 -6.94
N GLN A 30 -0.85 6.84 -7.75
CA GLN A 30 -0.58 6.70 -9.18
C GLN A 30 -0.52 8.09 -9.86
N GLY A 31 0.54 8.32 -10.62
CA GLY A 31 0.79 9.60 -11.28
C GLY A 31 1.56 10.62 -10.44
N HIS A 32 1.79 10.35 -9.16
CA HIS A 32 2.51 11.25 -8.24
C HIS A 32 3.87 10.71 -7.80
N ILE A 33 4.18 9.47 -8.11
CA ILE A 33 5.42 8.81 -7.68
C ILE A 33 6.26 8.48 -8.92
N PRO A 34 7.48 9.03 -9.04
CA PRO A 34 8.36 8.71 -10.17
C PRO A 34 8.66 7.21 -10.23
N GLY A 35 8.53 6.63 -11.43
CA GLY A 35 8.80 5.22 -11.65
C GLY A 35 7.70 4.25 -11.20
N LEU A 36 6.62 4.74 -10.61
CA LEU A 36 5.44 3.93 -10.30
C LEU A 36 4.61 3.72 -11.56
N LEU A 37 4.57 2.47 -12.04
CA LEU A 37 3.94 2.11 -13.32
C LEU A 37 2.47 1.75 -13.17
N GLU A 38 2.12 1.05 -12.07
CA GLU A 38 0.76 0.58 -11.83
C GLU A 38 0.51 0.42 -10.34
N THR A 39 -0.70 0.73 -9.91
CA THR A 39 -1.14 0.57 -8.52
C THR A 39 -2.49 -0.15 -8.52
N LEU A 40 -2.53 -1.30 -7.85
CA LEU A 40 -3.73 -2.10 -7.64
C LEU A 40 -3.92 -2.29 -6.15
N VAL A 41 -5.08 -1.93 -5.62
CA VAL A 41 -5.38 -2.05 -4.19
C VAL A 41 -6.86 -2.30 -3.98
N GLY A 42 -7.19 -3.13 -3.01
CA GLY A 42 -8.57 -3.42 -2.71
C GLY A 42 -8.74 -4.20 -1.41
N VAL A 43 -10.00 -4.42 -1.08
CA VAL A 43 -10.37 -5.22 0.10
C VAL A 43 -10.10 -6.70 -0.19
N ASN A 44 -9.48 -7.37 0.77
CA ASN A 44 -9.19 -8.80 0.65
C ASN A 44 -10.48 -9.60 0.76
N ILE A 45 -10.74 -10.43 -0.24
CA ILE A 45 -11.92 -11.30 -0.31
C ILE A 45 -11.57 -12.79 -0.10
N SER A 46 -10.32 -13.08 0.27
CA SER A 46 -9.89 -14.47 0.46
C SER A 46 -10.47 -15.05 1.76
N PRO A 47 -10.96 -16.31 1.73
CA PRO A 47 -11.36 -17.01 2.95
C PRO A 47 -10.16 -17.37 3.84
N ARG A 48 -8.93 -17.24 3.32
CA ARG A 48 -7.68 -17.51 4.04
C ARG A 48 -6.94 -16.22 4.37
N SER A 49 -7.67 -15.17 4.71
CA SER A 49 -7.12 -13.84 4.91
C SER A 49 -6.19 -13.70 6.11
N GLN A 50 -6.34 -14.54 7.13
CA GLN A 50 -5.62 -14.44 8.42
C GLN A 50 -5.71 -13.04 9.04
N GLY A 51 -6.83 -12.35 8.82
CA GLY A 51 -7.06 -11.01 9.34
C GLY A 51 -6.49 -9.87 8.49
N TYR A 52 -5.81 -10.16 7.38
CA TYR A 52 -5.35 -9.14 6.44
C TYR A 52 -6.53 -8.70 5.58
N GLU A 53 -7.05 -7.51 5.84
CA GLU A 53 -8.29 -7.02 5.24
C GLU A 53 -8.10 -6.22 3.97
N LEU A 54 -6.89 -5.71 3.72
CA LEU A 54 -6.57 -4.92 2.54
C LEU A 54 -5.30 -5.46 1.91
N GLY A 55 -5.27 -5.54 0.59
CA GLY A 55 -4.09 -5.96 -0.14
C GLY A 55 -3.84 -5.09 -1.36
N GLY A 56 -2.59 -5.03 -1.79
CA GLY A 56 -2.23 -4.25 -2.95
C GLY A 56 -0.96 -4.70 -3.63
N VAL A 57 -0.84 -4.27 -4.87
CA VAL A 57 0.33 -4.49 -5.72
C VAL A 57 0.70 -3.15 -6.37
N MET A 58 1.97 -2.79 -6.26
CA MET A 58 2.54 -1.63 -6.95
C MET A 58 3.70 -2.10 -7.81
N LYS A 59 3.71 -1.68 -9.06
CA LYS A 59 4.77 -2.04 -10.01
C LYS A 59 5.67 -0.84 -10.24
N PHE A 60 6.96 -1.02 -10.01
CA PHE A 60 7.98 0.01 -10.19
C PHE A 60 8.90 -0.36 -11.34
N SER A 61 9.43 0.64 -12.03
CA SER A 61 10.35 0.45 -13.16
C SER A 61 11.63 -0.28 -12.75
N ASP A 62 12.15 0.01 -11.56
CA ASP A 62 13.37 -0.57 -11.03
C ASP A 62 13.45 -0.40 -9.49
N ARG A 63 14.51 -0.94 -8.89
CA ARG A 63 14.76 -0.83 -7.45
C ARG A 63 14.98 0.61 -6.99
N THR A 64 15.64 1.42 -7.79
CA THR A 64 15.89 2.82 -7.46
C THR A 64 14.58 3.58 -7.27
N ALA A 65 13.59 3.32 -8.14
CA ALA A 65 12.26 3.91 -8.02
C ALA A 65 11.55 3.46 -6.74
N LEU A 66 11.62 2.17 -6.39
CA LEU A 66 11.03 1.67 -5.16
C LEU A 66 11.69 2.27 -3.92
N ASP A 67 13.03 2.35 -3.91
CA ASP A 67 13.76 2.94 -2.79
C ASP A 67 13.39 4.43 -2.60
N ALA A 68 13.30 5.18 -3.69
CA ALA A 68 12.90 6.59 -3.65
C ALA A 68 11.46 6.78 -3.16
N TYR A 69 10.57 5.84 -3.46
CA TYR A 69 9.17 5.85 -3.01
C TYR A 69 9.07 5.88 -1.48
N GLY A 70 9.91 5.12 -0.79
CA GLY A 70 9.89 5.05 0.68
C GLY A 70 9.95 6.41 1.35
N GLY A 71 10.81 7.31 0.88
CA GLY A 71 10.99 8.66 1.44
C GLY A 71 10.21 9.76 0.72
N HIS A 72 9.41 9.44 -0.29
CA HIS A 72 8.70 10.45 -1.05
C HIS A 72 7.66 11.18 -0.19
N PRO A 73 7.56 12.52 -0.27
CA PRO A 73 6.64 13.29 0.58
C PRO A 73 5.18 12.88 0.52
N VAL A 74 4.68 12.51 -0.66
CA VAL A 74 3.30 12.05 -0.83
C VAL A 74 3.06 10.74 -0.09
N HIS A 75 4.02 9.81 -0.15
CA HIS A 75 3.98 8.55 0.59
C HIS A 75 4.09 8.79 2.10
N GLN A 76 4.99 9.66 2.53
CA GLN A 76 5.17 10.00 3.95
C GLN A 76 3.91 10.61 4.58
N LYS A 77 3.18 11.44 3.85
CA LYS A 77 1.89 11.98 4.30
C LYS A 77 0.87 10.88 4.56
N LEU A 78 0.79 9.91 3.67
CA LEU A 78 -0.09 8.75 3.85
C LEU A 78 0.30 7.97 5.10
N LEU A 79 1.58 7.68 5.28
CA LEU A 79 2.08 6.90 6.41
C LEU A 79 1.83 7.56 7.75
N GLN A 80 1.82 8.89 7.83
CA GLN A 80 1.60 9.62 9.08
C GLN A 80 0.29 9.24 9.77
N TRP A 81 -0.79 9.07 9.01
CA TRP A 81 -2.07 8.71 9.59
C TRP A 81 -2.37 7.21 9.51
N LEU A 82 -1.82 6.52 8.50
CA LEU A 82 -2.13 5.12 8.23
C LEU A 82 -1.36 4.16 9.14
N MET A 83 -0.05 4.36 9.31
CA MET A 83 0.79 3.41 10.06
C MET A 83 0.32 3.14 11.49
N PRO A 84 -0.16 4.13 12.27
CA PRO A 84 -0.68 3.84 13.60
C PRO A 84 -1.93 2.96 13.63
N LEU A 85 -2.60 2.79 12.50
CA LEU A 85 -3.88 2.06 12.39
C LEU A 85 -3.74 0.63 11.92
N ILE A 86 -2.54 0.22 11.49
CA ILE A 86 -2.36 -1.06 10.78
C ILE A 86 -1.18 -1.87 11.32
N ASP A 87 -1.23 -3.18 11.02
CA ASP A 87 -0.08 -4.07 11.06
C ASP A 87 0.18 -4.52 9.62
N PRO A 88 1.21 -3.96 8.94
CA PRO A 88 1.47 -4.26 7.55
C PRO A 88 2.44 -5.44 7.38
N ILE A 89 2.32 -6.09 6.22
CA ILE A 89 3.33 -7.02 5.71
C ILE A 89 3.65 -6.61 4.27
N GLU A 90 4.91 -6.73 3.89
CA GLU A 90 5.38 -6.39 2.55
C GLU A 90 6.21 -7.53 1.97
N VAL A 91 6.04 -7.77 0.68
CA VAL A 91 6.88 -8.70 -0.10
C VAL A 91 7.23 -8.01 -1.41
N ASP A 92 8.51 -7.83 -1.64
CA ASP A 92 9.04 -7.18 -2.84
C ASP A 92 9.90 -8.15 -3.61
N PHE A 93 9.75 -8.19 -4.94
CA PHE A 93 10.55 -9.06 -5.79
C PHE A 93 10.72 -8.46 -7.18
N GLU A 94 11.77 -8.89 -7.85
CA GLU A 94 12.00 -8.55 -9.25
C GLU A 94 11.31 -9.55 -10.17
N ALA A 95 10.67 -9.04 -11.20
CA ALA A 95 9.96 -9.86 -12.18
C ALA A 95 10.49 -9.63 -13.58
#